data_47a4f62a0253dfef9bb9667c07a9be75
#
_entry.id   47a4f62a0253dfef9bb9667c07a9be75
#
_cell.length_a   1.000
_cell.length_b   1.000
_cell.length_c   1.000
_cell.angle_alpha   90.00
_cell.angle_beta   90.00
_cell.angle_gamma   90.00
#
_symmetry.space_group_name_H-M   'P 1'
#
loop_
_entity.id
_entity.type
_entity.pdbx_description
1 polymer ?
#
loop_
_entity_poly.entity_id
_entity_poly.type
_entity_poly.pdbx_seq_one_letter_code
_entity_poly.pdbx_strand_id
1 'polypeptide(L)'
;TQKLAQVSTGHGLNEGVGLGPMITAAQRDGIAELVAEARKGGATVHTGGEVPAGEGYFYPATVLSDIPADAAILREEIFGPVVAITTYSDLDDAIAAANDTSVGLAAYGYSENVHTAERLAHELNAGMVAINRGGVSDVAAPFGGIKESGFGREGGAEGINEYLDTRYIATP
;
A
#
# COMPACT_ATOMS: atom_id res chain seq x y z
N THR A 1 11.04 4.97 -11.64
CA THR A 1 10.46 4.75 -12.99
C THR A 1 11.21 3.68 -13.77
N GLN A 2 12.54 3.79 -13.99
CA GLN A 2 13.31 2.89 -14.86
C GLN A 2 13.15 1.39 -14.52
N LYS A 3 13.21 0.99 -13.25
CA LYS A 3 13.05 -0.40 -12.82
C LYS A 3 11.65 -0.93 -13.13
N LEU A 4 10.61 -0.13 -12.89
CA LEU A 4 9.22 -0.53 -13.13
C LEU A 4 8.87 -0.57 -14.62
N ALA A 5 9.47 0.29 -15.45
CA ALA A 5 9.31 0.26 -16.89
C ALA A 5 9.88 -1.02 -17.55
N GLN A 6 10.75 -1.73 -16.84
CA GLN A 6 11.35 -3.00 -17.30
C GLN A 6 10.58 -4.24 -16.84
N VAL A 7 9.55 -4.08 -15.99
CA VAL A 7 8.72 -5.19 -15.52
C VAL A 7 7.85 -5.66 -16.66
N SER A 8 8.09 -6.88 -17.13
CA SER A 8 7.28 -7.50 -18.18
C SER A 8 5.94 -7.97 -17.60
N THR A 9 4.86 -7.67 -18.30
CA THR A 9 3.50 -8.12 -17.96
C THR A 9 3.09 -9.25 -18.89
N GLY A 10 2.56 -10.34 -18.35
CA GLY A 10 2.18 -11.50 -19.16
C GLY A 10 1.69 -12.67 -18.31
N HIS A 11 1.58 -13.84 -18.94
CA HIS A 11 1.16 -15.06 -18.26
C HIS A 11 2.24 -15.49 -17.25
N GLY A 12 1.87 -15.68 -15.99
CA GLY A 12 2.81 -15.90 -14.87
C GLY A 12 3.67 -17.18 -14.96
N LEU A 13 3.34 -18.12 -15.83
CA LEU A 13 4.16 -19.31 -16.07
C LEU A 13 5.22 -19.11 -17.19
N ASN A 14 5.20 -17.97 -17.87
CA ASN A 14 6.20 -17.67 -18.89
C ASN A 14 7.49 -17.15 -18.23
N GLU A 15 8.62 -17.58 -18.74
CA GLU A 15 9.92 -17.13 -18.24
C GLU A 15 10.09 -15.62 -18.45
N GLY A 16 10.65 -14.94 -17.45
CA GLY A 16 10.93 -13.50 -17.50
C GLY A 16 9.69 -12.60 -17.25
N VAL A 17 8.52 -13.17 -17.00
CA VAL A 17 7.34 -12.39 -16.61
C VAL A 17 7.43 -12.00 -15.13
N GLY A 18 7.40 -10.70 -14.87
CA GLY A 18 7.44 -10.15 -13.52
C GLY A 18 6.06 -9.80 -12.95
N LEU A 19 5.04 -9.65 -13.81
CA LEU A 19 3.69 -9.23 -13.42
C LEU A 19 2.63 -10.03 -14.17
N GLY A 20 1.79 -10.76 -13.44
CA GLY A 20 0.65 -11.49 -13.96
C GLY A 20 -0.58 -10.61 -14.22
N PRO A 21 -1.72 -11.22 -14.64
CA PRO A 21 -2.97 -10.49 -14.82
C PRO A 21 -3.61 -10.12 -13.48
N MET A 22 -4.51 -9.15 -13.49
CA MET A 22 -5.46 -8.90 -12.40
C MET A 22 -6.43 -10.08 -12.27
N ILE A 23 -7.10 -10.20 -11.13
CA ILE A 23 -8.02 -11.32 -10.87
C ILE A 23 -9.27 -11.23 -11.74
N THR A 24 -9.77 -10.01 -11.97
CA THR A 24 -10.99 -9.77 -12.77
C THR A 24 -10.83 -8.57 -13.70
N ALA A 25 -11.69 -8.52 -14.73
CA ALA A 25 -11.81 -7.34 -15.58
C ALA A 25 -12.23 -6.11 -14.79
N ALA A 26 -13.18 -6.25 -13.87
CA ALA A 26 -13.66 -5.13 -13.04
C ALA A 26 -12.54 -4.50 -12.21
N GLN A 27 -11.65 -5.31 -11.62
CA GLN A 27 -10.50 -4.80 -10.89
C GLN A 27 -9.53 -4.05 -11.81
N ARG A 28 -9.18 -4.63 -12.96
CA ARG A 28 -8.33 -3.98 -13.96
C ARG A 28 -8.92 -2.63 -14.41
N ASP A 29 -10.20 -2.61 -14.69
CA ASP A 29 -10.90 -1.43 -15.22
C ASP A 29 -11.00 -0.34 -14.13
N GLY A 30 -11.29 -0.70 -12.87
CA GLY A 30 -11.27 0.24 -11.74
C GLY A 30 -9.89 0.87 -11.52
N ILE A 31 -8.81 0.10 -11.64
CA ILE A 31 -7.44 0.64 -11.60
C ILE A 31 -7.22 1.64 -12.75
N ALA A 32 -7.64 1.27 -13.96
CA ALA A 32 -7.51 2.12 -15.13
C ALA A 32 -8.29 3.44 -14.99
N GLU A 33 -9.48 3.41 -14.40
CA GLU A 33 -10.30 4.59 -14.11
C GLU A 33 -9.60 5.52 -13.12
N LEU A 34 -9.11 5.00 -11.98
CA LEU A 34 -8.36 5.81 -11.00
C LEU A 34 -7.15 6.50 -11.61
N VAL A 35 -6.39 5.79 -12.45
CA VAL A 35 -5.23 6.35 -13.14
C VAL A 35 -5.65 7.40 -14.17
N ALA A 36 -6.72 7.14 -14.93
CA ALA A 36 -7.23 8.08 -15.92
C ALA A 36 -7.77 9.37 -15.27
N GLU A 37 -8.47 9.26 -14.16
CA GLU A 37 -8.95 10.42 -13.39
C GLU A 37 -7.80 11.25 -12.83
N ALA A 38 -6.78 10.60 -12.22
CA ALA A 38 -5.61 11.29 -11.73
C ALA A 38 -4.88 12.05 -12.86
N ARG A 39 -4.71 11.40 -14.03
CA ARG A 39 -4.11 12.01 -15.22
C ARG A 39 -4.93 13.21 -15.73
N LYS A 40 -6.26 13.09 -15.77
CA LYS A 40 -7.17 14.17 -16.14
C LYS A 40 -7.08 15.35 -15.16
N GLY A 41 -6.85 15.07 -13.88
CA GLY A 41 -6.63 16.06 -12.83
C GLY A 41 -5.26 16.73 -12.88
N GLY A 42 -4.33 16.28 -13.73
CA GLY A 42 -3.01 16.87 -13.91
C GLY A 42 -1.84 15.99 -13.50
N ALA A 43 -2.07 14.77 -13.00
CA ALA A 43 -0.98 13.86 -12.67
C ALA A 43 -0.16 13.48 -13.90
N THR A 44 1.15 13.34 -13.69
CA THR A 44 2.11 12.92 -14.71
C THR A 44 2.25 11.39 -14.69
N VAL A 45 1.95 10.71 -15.80
CA VAL A 45 2.19 9.26 -15.96
C VAL A 45 3.57 9.05 -16.58
N HIS A 46 4.47 8.40 -15.84
CA HIS A 46 5.84 8.16 -16.26
C HIS A 46 6.05 6.84 -17.01
N THR A 47 5.22 5.82 -16.71
CA THR A 47 5.19 4.52 -17.38
C THR A 47 3.86 3.85 -17.12
N GLY A 48 3.44 2.93 -17.99
CA GLY A 48 2.16 2.24 -17.90
C GLY A 48 0.96 3.17 -18.13
N GLY A 49 -0.08 3.00 -17.33
CA GLY A 49 -1.26 3.88 -17.29
C GLY A 49 -2.37 3.55 -18.27
N GLU A 50 -2.20 2.55 -19.12
CA GLU A 50 -3.22 2.17 -20.08
C GLU A 50 -3.41 0.65 -20.14
N VAL A 51 -4.65 0.22 -20.33
CA VAL A 51 -4.97 -1.20 -20.51
C VAL A 51 -4.39 -1.66 -21.86
N PRO A 52 -3.52 -2.69 -21.88
CA PRO A 52 -2.97 -3.18 -23.13
C PRO A 52 -4.07 -3.82 -24.00
N ALA A 53 -3.88 -3.75 -25.31
CA ALA A 53 -4.75 -4.47 -26.24
C ALA A 53 -4.54 -5.98 -26.13
N GLY A 54 -5.60 -6.76 -26.35
CA GLY A 54 -5.56 -8.22 -26.34
C GLY A 54 -6.45 -8.83 -25.26
N GLU A 55 -6.36 -10.16 -25.15
CA GLU A 55 -7.12 -10.93 -24.16
C GLU A 55 -6.47 -10.90 -22.79
N GLY A 56 -7.28 -11.13 -21.75
CA GLY A 56 -6.85 -11.19 -20.35
C GLY A 56 -7.02 -9.89 -19.60
N TYR A 57 -6.71 -9.94 -18.30
CA TYR A 57 -6.95 -8.83 -17.36
C TYR A 57 -5.62 -8.16 -16.98
N PHE A 58 -4.76 -7.96 -17.96
CA PHE A 58 -3.45 -7.37 -17.73
C PHE A 58 -3.53 -5.86 -17.52
N TYR A 59 -2.71 -5.37 -16.60
CA TYR A 59 -2.45 -3.96 -16.40
C TYR A 59 -0.94 -3.76 -16.14
N PRO A 60 -0.27 -2.85 -16.85
CA PRO A 60 1.18 -2.70 -16.74
C PRO A 60 1.59 -2.01 -15.45
N ALA A 61 2.83 -2.22 -15.03
CA ALA A 61 3.42 -1.47 -13.94
C ALA A 61 3.38 0.03 -14.27
N THR A 62 2.71 0.79 -13.42
CA THR A 62 2.38 2.20 -13.65
C THR A 62 2.99 3.08 -12.56
N VAL A 63 3.56 4.22 -12.94
CA VAL A 63 4.10 5.23 -12.02
C VAL A 63 3.52 6.59 -12.35
N LEU A 64 2.97 7.25 -11.31
CA LEU A 64 2.45 8.61 -11.40
C LEU A 64 3.17 9.53 -10.43
N SER A 65 3.31 10.81 -10.81
CA SER A 65 3.68 11.91 -9.92
C SER A 65 2.81 13.14 -10.18
N ASP A 66 3.07 14.22 -9.46
CA ASP A 66 2.35 15.50 -9.57
C ASP A 66 0.83 15.33 -9.38
N ILE A 67 0.45 14.43 -8.48
CA ILE A 67 -0.93 14.03 -8.26
C ILE A 67 -1.62 15.13 -7.45
N PRO A 68 -2.80 15.63 -7.88
CA PRO A 68 -3.59 16.55 -7.09
C PRO A 68 -3.90 15.99 -5.70
N ALA A 69 -3.82 16.82 -4.66
CA ALA A 69 -3.98 16.38 -3.27
C ALA A 69 -5.37 15.79 -2.96
N ASP A 70 -6.38 16.15 -3.72
CA ASP A 70 -7.77 15.67 -3.62
C ASP A 70 -8.08 14.49 -4.55
N ALA A 71 -7.10 13.99 -5.31
CA ALA A 71 -7.32 12.89 -6.24
C ALA A 71 -7.71 11.59 -5.52
N ALA A 72 -8.72 10.89 -6.04
CA ALA A 72 -9.24 9.64 -5.48
C ALA A 72 -8.15 8.57 -5.34
N ILE A 73 -7.19 8.51 -6.26
CA ILE A 73 -6.07 7.56 -6.23
C ILE A 73 -5.19 7.67 -4.97
N LEU A 74 -5.23 8.79 -4.24
CA LEU A 74 -4.53 8.97 -2.95
C LEU A 74 -5.38 8.54 -1.74
N ARG A 75 -6.66 8.25 -1.94
CA ARG A 75 -7.63 7.92 -0.89
C ARG A 75 -8.17 6.51 -0.98
N GLU A 76 -8.27 5.98 -2.18
CA GLU A 76 -8.79 4.64 -2.45
C GLU A 76 -7.66 3.61 -2.54
N GLU A 77 -7.93 2.39 -2.10
CA GLU A 77 -7.00 1.28 -2.26
C GLU A 77 -6.95 0.85 -3.73
N ILE A 78 -5.82 1.08 -4.40
CA ILE A 78 -5.67 0.77 -5.83
C ILE A 78 -5.70 -0.75 -6.08
N PHE A 79 -5.12 -1.54 -5.18
CA PHE A 79 -4.96 -2.99 -5.24
C PHE A 79 -4.45 -3.50 -6.60
N GLY A 80 -3.40 -2.83 -7.11
CA GLY A 80 -2.82 -3.09 -8.43
C GLY A 80 -1.41 -2.55 -8.60
N PRO A 81 -0.79 -2.76 -9.76
CA PRO A 81 0.61 -2.45 -9.99
C PRO A 81 0.86 -0.96 -10.28
N VAL A 82 0.36 -0.11 -9.42
CA VAL A 82 0.44 1.35 -9.56
C VAL A 82 1.17 1.96 -8.37
N VAL A 83 2.12 2.83 -8.64
CA VAL A 83 2.85 3.63 -7.65
C VAL A 83 2.49 5.09 -7.85
N ALA A 84 1.74 5.64 -6.89
CA ALA A 84 1.40 7.05 -6.80
C ALA A 84 2.46 7.74 -5.93
N ILE A 85 3.17 8.74 -6.48
CA ILE A 85 4.26 9.44 -5.81
C ILE A 85 3.86 10.88 -5.55
N THR A 86 3.89 11.28 -4.30
CA THR A 86 3.77 12.67 -3.86
C THR A 86 5.10 13.13 -3.25
N THR A 87 5.41 14.41 -3.34
CA THR A 87 6.65 15.00 -2.83
C THR A 87 6.34 16.03 -1.77
N TYR A 88 7.16 16.07 -0.74
CA TYR A 88 7.06 17.02 0.37
C TYR A 88 8.42 17.65 0.63
N SER A 89 8.45 18.89 1.05
CA SER A 89 9.68 19.60 1.43
C SER A 89 9.96 19.54 2.92
N ASP A 90 8.95 19.14 3.70
CA ASP A 90 9.00 19.03 5.14
C ASP A 90 8.56 17.62 5.61
N LEU A 91 9.23 17.10 6.63
CA LEU A 91 8.94 15.77 7.16
C LEU A 91 7.60 15.72 7.92
N ASP A 92 7.25 16.81 8.60
CA ASP A 92 5.99 16.89 9.35
C ASP A 92 4.79 16.83 8.40
N ASP A 93 4.87 17.56 7.28
CA ASP A 93 3.85 17.51 6.22
C ASP A 93 3.74 16.11 5.60
N ALA A 94 4.88 15.44 5.37
CA ALA A 94 4.89 14.09 4.82
C ALA A 94 4.24 13.07 5.77
N ILE A 95 4.56 13.15 7.08
CA ILE A 95 3.96 12.29 8.11
C ILE A 95 2.47 12.59 8.26
N ALA A 96 2.09 13.87 8.28
CA ALA A 96 0.68 14.27 8.37
C ALA A 96 -0.13 13.72 7.18
N ALA A 97 0.39 13.85 5.96
CA ALA A 97 -0.25 13.31 4.77
C ALA A 97 -0.33 11.77 4.76
N ALA A 98 0.72 11.08 5.22
CA ALA A 98 0.72 9.62 5.35
C ALA A 98 -0.31 9.12 6.37
N ASN A 99 -0.60 9.92 7.40
CA ASN A 99 -1.55 9.59 8.46
C ASN A 99 -3.00 10.02 8.12
N ASP A 100 -3.19 10.86 7.12
CA ASP A 100 -4.51 11.34 6.67
C ASP A 100 -5.22 10.28 5.80
N THR A 101 -5.57 9.17 6.43
CA THR A 101 -6.28 8.04 5.84
C THR A 101 -7.18 7.38 6.87
N SER A 102 -8.32 6.81 6.43
CA SER A 102 -9.23 6.03 7.28
C SER A 102 -8.69 4.65 7.61
N VAL A 103 -7.70 4.16 6.89
CA VAL A 103 -7.08 2.84 7.08
C VAL A 103 -5.70 2.94 7.73
N GLY A 104 -5.20 1.82 8.27
CA GLY A 104 -3.91 1.80 8.94
C GLY A 104 -3.40 0.38 9.16
N LEU A 105 -3.15 -0.38 8.09
CA LEU A 105 -2.61 -1.74 8.22
C LEU A 105 -1.10 -1.71 8.36
N ALA A 106 -0.39 -1.19 7.37
CA ALA A 106 1.05 -1.19 7.32
C ALA A 106 1.59 0.11 6.72
N ALA A 107 2.70 0.61 7.28
CA ALA A 107 3.45 1.72 6.76
C ALA A 107 4.94 1.35 6.63
N TYR A 108 5.62 1.98 5.67
CA TYR A 108 7.02 1.72 5.39
C TYR A 108 7.79 3.03 5.34
N GLY A 109 8.83 3.15 6.16
CA GLY A 109 9.70 4.31 6.20
C GLY A 109 11.13 3.95 5.78
N TYR A 110 11.76 4.83 5.01
CA TYR A 110 13.16 4.66 4.60
C TYR A 110 13.95 5.92 4.89
N SER A 111 15.01 5.80 5.68
CA SER A 111 15.92 6.91 5.96
C SER A 111 17.27 6.39 6.42
N GLU A 112 18.35 7.04 5.98
CA GLU A 112 19.70 6.84 6.49
C GLU A 112 19.95 7.64 7.77
N ASN A 113 19.13 8.67 8.04
CA ASN A 113 19.20 9.47 9.25
C ASN A 113 18.43 8.76 10.37
N VAL A 114 19.11 8.43 11.48
CA VAL A 114 18.54 7.68 12.60
C VAL A 114 17.37 8.42 13.26
N HIS A 115 17.46 9.75 13.41
CA HIS A 115 16.37 10.54 14.03
C HIS A 115 15.13 10.57 13.14
N THR A 116 15.31 10.69 11.82
CA THR A 116 14.19 10.60 10.87
C THR A 116 13.58 9.20 10.90
N ALA A 117 14.39 8.15 10.92
CA ALA A 117 13.92 6.76 11.00
C ALA A 117 13.12 6.51 12.27
N GLU A 118 13.59 7.03 13.41
CA GLU A 118 12.92 6.93 14.71
C GLU A 118 11.58 7.69 14.70
N ARG A 119 11.55 8.90 14.16
CA ARG A 119 10.30 9.66 13.99
C ARG A 119 9.29 8.90 13.12
N LEU A 120 9.71 8.38 11.97
CA LEU A 120 8.84 7.59 11.10
C LEU A 120 8.29 6.36 11.84
N ALA A 121 9.12 5.68 12.65
CA ALA A 121 8.69 4.51 13.41
C ALA A 121 7.60 4.81 14.45
N HIS A 122 7.63 5.99 15.05
CA HIS A 122 6.72 6.37 16.14
C HIS A 122 5.53 7.22 15.67
N GLU A 123 5.70 8.01 14.61
CA GLU A 123 4.70 8.98 14.18
C GLU A 123 3.81 8.49 13.04
N LEU A 124 4.22 7.44 12.29
CA LEU A 124 3.33 6.81 11.31
C LEU A 124 2.23 6.00 12.01
N ASN A 125 0.98 6.34 11.73
CA ASN A 125 -0.20 5.80 12.40
C ASN A 125 -0.76 4.57 11.67
N ALA A 126 -0.06 3.45 11.78
CA ALA A 126 -0.44 2.14 11.24
C ALA A 126 -0.24 1.05 12.30
N GLY A 127 -0.93 -0.07 12.16
CA GLY A 127 -0.79 -1.21 13.06
C GLY A 127 0.59 -1.87 12.97
N MET A 128 1.24 -1.75 11.81
CA MET A 128 2.59 -2.25 11.58
C MET A 128 3.42 -1.18 10.87
N VAL A 129 4.64 -0.96 11.35
CA VAL A 129 5.57 -0.01 10.72
C VAL A 129 6.90 -0.71 10.46
N ALA A 130 7.37 -0.66 9.21
CA ALA A 130 8.68 -1.18 8.83
C ALA A 130 9.62 -0.03 8.49
N ILE A 131 10.81 -0.03 9.09
CA ILE A 131 11.85 0.96 8.81
C ILE A 131 13.01 0.27 8.08
N ASN A 132 13.35 0.83 6.91
CA ASN A 132 14.45 0.36 6.05
C ASN A 132 14.32 -1.12 5.64
N ARG A 133 13.10 -1.63 5.55
CA ARG A 133 12.82 -2.99 5.06
C ARG A 133 11.51 -3.01 4.27
N GLY A 134 11.40 -3.93 3.32
CA GLY A 134 10.27 -4.03 2.38
C GLY A 134 9.14 -4.96 2.81
N GLY A 135 9.13 -5.43 4.06
CA GLY A 135 8.09 -6.33 4.55
C GLY A 135 7.92 -6.23 6.06
N VAL A 136 6.68 -6.42 6.53
CA VAL A 136 6.29 -6.37 7.96
C VAL A 136 5.92 -7.75 8.52
N SER A 137 5.68 -8.74 7.66
CA SER A 137 5.25 -10.08 8.10
C SER A 137 6.37 -10.82 8.79
N ASP A 138 6.09 -11.26 10.03
CA ASP A 138 6.96 -12.11 10.85
C ASP A 138 6.07 -12.97 11.74
N VAL A 139 6.34 -14.29 11.80
CA VAL A 139 5.51 -15.21 12.59
C VAL A 139 5.59 -14.96 14.09
N ALA A 140 6.65 -14.30 14.55
CA ALA A 140 6.88 -13.97 15.97
C ALA A 140 6.35 -12.57 16.35
N ALA A 141 5.82 -11.81 15.38
CA ALA A 141 5.31 -10.46 15.58
C ALA A 141 3.80 -10.39 15.36
N PRO A 142 3.07 -9.52 16.09
CA PRO A 142 1.64 -9.34 15.88
C PRO A 142 1.38 -8.67 14.53
N PHE A 143 0.57 -9.33 13.70
CA PHE A 143 0.12 -8.81 12.41
C PHE A 143 -1.30 -8.28 12.53
N GLY A 144 -1.55 -7.05 12.13
CA GLY A 144 -2.89 -6.47 12.12
C GLY A 144 -2.88 -4.96 12.00
N GLY A 145 -4.05 -4.42 11.67
CA GLY A 145 -4.28 -3.00 11.43
C GLY A 145 -4.87 -2.26 12.61
N ILE A 146 -5.05 -0.98 12.39
CA ILE A 146 -5.82 -0.04 13.22
C ILE A 146 -6.80 0.70 12.31
N LYS A 147 -7.63 1.56 12.88
CA LYS A 147 -8.66 2.30 12.14
C LYS A 147 -9.59 1.32 11.39
N GLU A 148 -10.00 1.64 10.16
CA GLU A 148 -10.87 0.78 9.33
C GLU A 148 -10.18 -0.48 8.78
N SER A 149 -8.85 -0.60 8.94
CA SER A 149 -8.13 -1.84 8.61
C SER A 149 -8.43 -3.00 9.57
N GLY A 150 -9.18 -2.77 10.64
CA GLY A 150 -9.74 -3.80 11.51
C GLY A 150 -9.23 -3.79 12.92
N PHE A 151 -9.66 -4.80 13.68
CA PHE A 151 -9.35 -5.03 15.08
C PHE A 151 -8.57 -6.34 15.24
N GLY A 152 -7.94 -6.49 16.40
CA GLY A 152 -7.22 -7.71 16.73
C GLY A 152 -5.86 -7.85 16.07
N ARG A 153 -5.21 -8.97 16.38
CA ARG A 153 -3.87 -9.32 15.84
C ARG A 153 -3.81 -10.81 15.54
N GLU A 154 -3.12 -11.12 14.43
CA GLU A 154 -2.68 -12.48 14.10
C GLU A 154 -1.20 -12.64 14.45
N GLY A 155 -0.74 -13.86 14.66
CA GLY A 155 0.66 -14.15 14.94
C GLY A 155 1.15 -13.57 16.27
N GLY A 156 2.45 -13.76 16.55
CA GLY A 156 3.02 -13.36 17.83
C GLY A 156 2.37 -14.03 19.03
N ALA A 157 2.68 -13.55 20.23
CA ALA A 157 2.03 -13.97 21.46
C ALA A 157 0.59 -13.42 21.59
N GLU A 158 0.32 -12.31 20.92
CA GLU A 158 -0.95 -11.60 20.97
C GLU A 158 -2.06 -12.32 20.22
N GLY A 159 -1.72 -13.04 19.14
CA GLY A 159 -2.69 -13.68 18.26
C GLY A 159 -3.61 -14.68 18.94
N ILE A 160 -3.19 -15.33 20.01
CA ILE A 160 -4.04 -16.24 20.76
C ILE A 160 -5.20 -15.53 21.47
N ASN A 161 -5.05 -14.25 21.81
CA ASN A 161 -6.07 -13.49 22.53
C ASN A 161 -7.36 -13.37 21.75
N GLU A 162 -7.31 -13.39 20.41
CA GLU A 162 -8.49 -13.32 19.54
C GLU A 162 -9.38 -14.56 19.61
N TYR A 163 -8.89 -15.65 20.21
CA TYR A 163 -9.58 -16.91 20.40
C TYR A 163 -9.99 -17.16 21.86
N LEU A 164 -9.79 -16.17 22.75
CA LEU A 164 -10.03 -16.29 24.18
C LEU A 164 -11.08 -15.32 24.68
N ASP A 165 -12.00 -15.82 25.49
CA ASP A 165 -12.96 -15.01 26.24
C ASP A 165 -12.48 -14.79 27.67
N THR A 166 -12.47 -13.56 28.13
CA THR A 166 -12.16 -13.22 29.51
C THR A 166 -13.42 -13.30 30.39
N ARG A 167 -13.40 -14.11 31.44
CA ARG A 167 -14.50 -14.22 32.40
C ARG A 167 -14.04 -13.76 33.79
N TYR A 168 -14.77 -12.81 34.37
CA TYR A 168 -14.64 -12.46 35.78
C TYR A 168 -15.61 -13.32 36.61
N ILE A 169 -15.10 -13.98 37.65
CA ILE A 169 -15.91 -14.73 38.63
C ILE A 169 -15.64 -14.12 40.00
N ALA A 170 -16.68 -13.55 40.60
CA ALA A 170 -16.65 -13.07 41.99
C ALA A 170 -17.20 -14.22 42.90
N THR A 171 -16.48 -14.54 43.97
CA THR A 171 -16.92 -15.46 45.01
C THR A 171 -17.00 -14.70 46.35
N PRO A 172 -17.88 -15.11 47.28
CA PRO A 172 -18.00 -14.48 48.60
C PRO A 172 -16.68 -14.52 49.38
#